data_ea9a0feab171207782ff2c7c426fadb3
#
_entry.id   ea9a0feab171207782ff2c7c426fadb3
#
_cell.length_a   1.000
_cell.length_b   1.000
_cell.length_c   1.000
_cell.angle_alpha   90.00
_cell.angle_beta   90.00
_cell.angle_gamma   90.00
#
_symmetry.space_group_name_H-M   'P 1'
#
loop_
_entity.id
_entity.type
_entity.pdbx_description
1 polymer ?
#
loop_
_entity_poly.entity_id
_entity_poly.type
_entity_poly.pdbx_seq_one_letter_code
_entity_poly.pdbx_strand_id
1 'polypeptide(L)'
;MNNLAAENHSAGDKSVALLVQQLAFIQGTCLIVADENWSQANWASLASNKQCSISLVSNRFDIARSANQAGLNCLFNDFDFSELTANSFDTVLYRLSKERASSHHIINQAGQLLKPGGKLWLSGEKNEGIKTSVKQACALFGDRTNAEKHGVCYRASIQLINLQPKPLDDKQYQAIRLIEPGQGRSFFSKPGIFGWDKIDRGSAFLVEYLPQFVARFAKQPQSLLDLGCGYGYLACEGYRQGITQLTATDNNAAALDAVEKNLSQIENIQYEVVAGDAGDQVNGRFDVLLCNPPFHQGFSVDGTLGNKFLSSAK
;
A
#
# COMPACT_ATOMS: atom_id res chain seq x y z
N MET A 1 -37.51 4.53 27.93
CA MET A 1 -37.17 3.25 27.22
C MET A 1 -36.91 3.61 25.78
N ASN A 2 -35.69 3.97 25.44
CA ASN A 2 -35.28 4.24 24.06
C ASN A 2 -34.20 3.22 23.70
N ASN A 3 -34.61 2.21 22.96
CA ASN A 3 -33.73 1.31 22.21
C ASN A 3 -33.10 2.09 21.06
N LEU A 4 -31.87 2.56 21.21
CA LEU A 4 -31.02 2.93 20.11
C LEU A 4 -30.45 1.61 19.57
N ALA A 5 -31.01 1.18 18.45
CA ALA A 5 -30.49 0.08 17.64
C ALA A 5 -29.02 0.37 17.31
N ALA A 6 -28.15 -0.54 17.70
CA ALA A 6 -26.76 -0.56 17.30
C ALA A 6 -26.72 -0.75 15.77
N GLU A 7 -26.39 0.31 15.04
CA GLU A 7 -25.98 0.20 13.64
C GLU A 7 -24.71 -0.62 13.60
N ASN A 8 -24.77 -1.78 12.92
CA ASN A 8 -23.65 -2.60 12.55
C ASN A 8 -22.77 -1.82 11.55
N HIS A 9 -21.93 -0.92 12.06
CA HIS A 9 -20.82 -0.42 11.29
C HIS A 9 -19.82 -1.57 11.15
N SER A 10 -19.44 -1.91 9.94
CA SER A 10 -18.31 -2.80 9.67
C SER A 10 -17.13 -2.29 10.50
N ALA A 11 -16.71 -3.07 11.48
CA ALA A 11 -15.70 -2.63 12.42
C ALA A 11 -14.37 -2.50 11.67
N GLY A 12 -13.90 -1.28 11.43
CA GLY A 12 -12.58 -1.00 10.85
C GLY A 12 -11.45 -1.66 11.65
N ASP A 13 -10.22 -1.58 11.14
CA ASP A 13 -9.05 -2.18 11.80
C ASP A 13 -8.90 -1.68 13.25
N LYS A 14 -8.92 -2.61 14.20
CA LYS A 14 -8.87 -2.30 15.65
C LYS A 14 -7.54 -1.67 16.07
N SER A 15 -6.45 -2.02 15.37
CA SER A 15 -5.13 -1.44 15.63
C SER A 15 -5.05 -0.01 15.14
N VAL A 16 -5.68 0.32 14.00
CA VAL A 16 -5.86 1.70 13.54
C VAL A 16 -6.68 2.50 14.56
N ALA A 17 -7.79 1.96 15.05
CA ALA A 17 -8.63 2.62 16.05
C ALA A 17 -7.84 2.98 17.33
N LEU A 18 -6.91 2.11 17.77
CA LEU A 18 -6.03 2.41 18.91
C LEU A 18 -5.09 3.59 18.65
N LEU A 19 -4.64 3.80 17.42
CA LEU A 19 -3.81 4.95 17.04
C LEU A 19 -4.66 6.23 16.96
N VAL A 20 -5.81 6.16 16.30
CA VAL A 20 -6.72 7.31 16.16
C VAL A 20 -7.15 7.88 17.52
N GLN A 21 -7.41 7.03 18.51
CA GLN A 21 -7.74 7.45 19.88
C GLN A 21 -6.62 8.32 20.50
N GLN A 22 -5.37 8.18 20.07
CA GLN A 22 -4.25 8.96 20.62
C GLN A 22 -4.24 10.40 20.11
N LEU A 23 -4.86 10.66 18.97
CA LEU A 23 -4.89 12.01 18.37
C LEU A 23 -5.54 13.06 19.29
N ALA A 24 -6.41 12.66 20.21
CA ALA A 24 -6.98 13.53 21.22
C ALA A 24 -5.94 14.07 22.22
N PHE A 25 -4.78 13.44 22.34
CA PHE A 25 -3.71 13.77 23.28
C PHE A 25 -2.42 14.22 22.62
N ILE A 26 -2.34 14.15 21.28
CA ILE A 26 -1.19 14.56 20.50
C ILE A 26 -1.27 16.06 20.22
N GLN A 27 -0.15 16.76 20.41
CA GLN A 27 0.01 18.17 20.08
C GLN A 27 1.13 18.35 19.05
N GLY A 28 1.15 19.48 18.37
CA GLY A 28 2.19 19.82 17.38
C GLY A 28 1.96 19.13 16.03
N THR A 29 3.00 18.53 15.46
CA THR A 29 2.99 17.94 14.13
C THR A 29 2.89 16.41 14.21
N CYS A 30 1.94 15.82 13.48
CA CYS A 30 1.69 14.39 13.45
C CYS A 30 1.79 13.86 12.01
N LEU A 31 2.60 12.85 11.78
CA LEU A 31 2.63 12.10 10.54
C LEU A 31 1.87 10.78 10.72
N ILE A 32 0.91 10.50 9.86
CA ILE A 32 0.25 9.20 9.75
C ILE A 32 0.83 8.48 8.54
N VAL A 33 1.37 7.26 8.76
CA VAL A 33 1.79 6.36 7.68
C VAL A 33 0.69 5.34 7.48
N ALA A 34 -0.01 5.42 6.34
CA ALA A 34 -1.25 4.70 6.07
C ALA A 34 -1.09 3.70 4.93
N ASP A 35 -1.42 2.44 5.21
CA ASP A 35 -1.57 1.36 4.24
C ASP A 35 -3.05 0.93 4.12
N GLU A 36 -3.32 -0.20 3.46
CA GLU A 36 -4.68 -0.75 3.26
C GLU A 36 -5.49 -0.91 4.55
N ASN A 37 -4.85 -1.03 5.71
CA ASN A 37 -5.53 -1.16 7.00
C ASN A 37 -6.29 0.11 7.39
N TRP A 38 -5.96 1.26 6.79
CA TRP A 38 -6.62 2.54 7.02
C TRP A 38 -7.82 2.79 6.09
N SER A 39 -8.21 1.84 5.25
CA SER A 39 -9.29 1.98 4.26
C SER A 39 -10.65 2.40 4.86
N GLN A 40 -10.91 2.08 6.14
CA GLN A 40 -12.13 2.44 6.86
C GLN A 40 -11.96 3.65 7.79
N ALA A 41 -10.87 4.41 7.68
CA ALA A 41 -10.65 5.57 8.52
C ALA A 41 -11.62 6.72 8.18
N ASN A 42 -12.12 7.40 9.20
CA ASN A 42 -12.96 8.59 9.02
C ASN A 42 -12.07 9.83 8.80
N TRP A 43 -11.66 10.05 7.56
CA TRP A 43 -10.77 11.14 7.18
C TRP A 43 -11.32 12.53 7.51
N ALA A 44 -12.65 12.74 7.37
CA ALA A 44 -13.28 14.00 7.73
C ALA A 44 -13.16 14.30 9.24
N SER A 45 -13.30 13.28 10.09
CA SER A 45 -13.09 13.41 11.54
C SER A 45 -11.62 13.73 11.84
N LEU A 46 -10.67 13.10 11.14
CA LEU A 46 -9.24 13.37 11.32
C LEU A 46 -8.87 14.78 10.86
N ALA A 47 -9.41 15.25 9.75
CA ALA A 47 -9.19 16.61 9.24
C ALA A 47 -9.76 17.69 10.17
N SER A 48 -10.81 17.38 10.95
CA SER A 48 -11.38 18.31 11.92
C SER A 48 -10.59 18.40 13.24
N ASN A 49 -9.53 17.60 13.40
CA ASN A 49 -8.68 17.64 14.59
C ASN A 49 -7.95 18.99 14.69
N LYS A 50 -8.10 19.65 15.83
CA LYS A 50 -7.45 20.95 16.12
C LYS A 50 -6.28 20.84 17.12
N GLN A 51 -6.01 19.64 17.61
CA GLN A 51 -4.95 19.41 18.61
C GLN A 51 -3.57 19.37 17.97
N CYS A 52 -3.49 18.80 16.76
CA CYS A 52 -2.23 18.69 16.02
C CYS A 52 -2.44 18.91 14.51
N SER A 53 -1.37 19.34 13.84
CA SER A 53 -1.31 19.38 12.38
C SER A 53 -1.00 17.99 11.85
N ILE A 54 -1.91 17.41 11.06
CA ILE A 54 -1.80 16.06 10.52
C ILE A 54 -1.33 16.11 9.07
N SER A 55 -0.25 15.40 8.78
CA SER A 55 0.22 15.04 7.43
C SER A 55 0.16 13.53 7.25
N LEU A 56 0.03 13.08 6.01
CA LEU A 56 -0.04 11.65 5.70
C LEU A 56 0.93 11.28 4.57
N VAL A 57 1.40 10.02 4.63
CA VAL A 57 1.98 9.30 3.50
C VAL A 57 1.20 8.00 3.35
N SER A 58 0.78 7.68 2.14
CA SER A 58 0.07 6.43 1.86
C SER A 58 0.55 5.82 0.55
N ASN A 59 0.73 4.50 0.56
CA ASN A 59 0.99 3.72 -0.63
C ASN A 59 -0.30 3.24 -1.33
N ARG A 60 -1.49 3.72 -0.87
CA ARG A 60 -2.80 3.39 -1.43
C ARG A 60 -3.45 4.63 -2.01
N PHE A 61 -3.80 4.57 -3.30
CA PHE A 61 -4.40 5.71 -4.02
C PHE A 61 -5.77 6.12 -3.45
N ASP A 62 -6.64 5.16 -3.17
CA ASP A 62 -7.96 5.40 -2.58
C ASP A 62 -7.89 6.12 -1.23
N ILE A 63 -6.92 5.75 -0.40
CA ILE A 63 -6.65 6.36 0.90
C ILE A 63 -6.13 7.78 0.74
N ALA A 64 -5.10 7.97 -0.10
CA ALA A 64 -4.54 9.29 -0.34
C ALA A 64 -5.57 10.25 -0.93
N ARG A 65 -6.35 9.80 -1.91
CA ARG A 65 -7.45 10.57 -2.51
C ARG A 65 -8.50 10.96 -1.46
N SER A 66 -8.96 10.00 -0.66
CA SER A 66 -9.98 10.25 0.36
C SER A 66 -9.50 11.21 1.45
N ALA A 67 -8.25 11.07 1.89
CA ALA A 67 -7.64 11.98 2.86
C ALA A 67 -7.51 13.41 2.30
N ASN A 68 -7.03 13.56 1.03
CA ASN A 68 -6.90 14.84 0.36
C ASN A 68 -8.28 15.51 0.14
N GLN A 69 -9.30 14.74 -0.25
CA GLN A 69 -10.67 15.24 -0.38
C GLN A 69 -11.27 15.71 0.95
N ALA A 70 -10.84 15.13 2.07
CA ALA A 70 -11.22 15.57 3.41
C ALA A 70 -10.44 16.82 3.89
N GLY A 71 -9.47 17.32 3.11
CA GLY A 71 -8.66 18.50 3.45
C GLY A 71 -7.38 18.19 4.22
N LEU A 72 -6.97 16.93 4.32
CA LEU A 72 -5.65 16.55 4.84
C LEU A 72 -4.61 16.60 3.72
N ASN A 73 -3.34 16.82 4.09
CA ASN A 73 -2.22 16.72 3.16
C ASN A 73 -1.68 15.28 3.15
N CYS A 74 -1.97 14.52 2.09
CA CYS A 74 -1.51 13.16 1.92
C CYS A 74 -0.64 13.02 0.67
N LEU A 75 0.61 12.58 0.84
CA LEU A 75 1.49 12.18 -0.24
C LEU A 75 1.13 10.73 -0.64
N PHE A 76 0.91 10.52 -1.93
CA PHE A 76 0.73 9.20 -2.51
C PHE A 76 2.04 8.73 -3.13
N ASN A 77 2.71 7.82 -2.45
CA ASN A 77 3.95 7.17 -2.91
C ASN A 77 4.18 5.88 -2.13
N ASP A 78 5.16 5.06 -2.51
CA ASP A 78 5.49 3.83 -1.80
C ASP A 78 6.42 4.10 -0.60
N PHE A 79 5.92 4.87 0.36
CA PHE A 79 6.65 5.24 1.58
C PHE A 79 8.02 5.88 1.30
N ASP A 80 8.10 6.69 0.26
CA ASP A 80 9.21 7.62 0.06
C ASP A 80 8.96 8.88 0.90
N PHE A 81 9.84 9.11 1.85
CA PHE A 81 9.76 10.25 2.77
C PHE A 81 10.72 11.39 2.39
N SER A 82 11.33 11.33 1.21
CA SER A 82 12.35 12.30 0.77
C SER A 82 11.83 13.75 0.68
N GLU A 83 10.53 13.93 0.44
CA GLU A 83 9.87 15.25 0.43
C GLU A 83 9.60 15.80 1.84
N LEU A 84 9.75 15.01 2.88
CA LEU A 84 9.50 15.41 4.26
C LEU A 84 10.79 15.92 4.93
N THR A 85 10.65 16.97 5.71
CA THR A 85 11.78 17.53 6.44
C THR A 85 12.16 16.65 7.62
N ALA A 86 13.45 16.34 7.76
CA ALA A 86 13.98 15.64 8.93
C ALA A 86 13.72 16.41 10.23
N ASN A 87 13.55 15.72 11.33
CA ASN A 87 13.33 16.28 12.67
C ASN A 87 12.17 17.30 12.71
N SER A 88 11.09 17.08 11.96
CA SER A 88 9.96 18.02 11.84
C SER A 88 8.68 17.55 12.54
N PHE A 89 8.59 16.27 12.90
CA PHE A 89 7.39 15.71 13.51
C PHE A 89 7.54 15.47 15.02
N ASP A 90 6.51 15.85 15.76
CA ASP A 90 6.40 15.54 17.20
C ASP A 90 5.92 14.09 17.40
N THR A 91 5.15 13.59 16.44
CA THR A 91 4.58 12.23 16.51
C THR A 91 4.52 11.58 15.12
N VAL A 92 4.81 10.29 15.06
CA VAL A 92 4.52 9.42 13.90
C VAL A 92 3.58 8.32 14.36
N LEU A 93 2.49 8.10 13.63
CA LEU A 93 1.54 7.00 13.85
C LEU A 93 1.71 5.97 12.75
N TYR A 94 1.95 4.73 13.13
CA TYR A 94 2.09 3.62 12.19
C TYR A 94 1.39 2.34 12.71
N ARG A 95 0.47 1.83 11.92
CA ARG A 95 -0.10 0.50 12.08
C ARG A 95 0.80 -0.50 11.36
N LEU A 96 1.35 -1.46 12.11
CA LEU A 96 2.35 -2.40 11.60
C LEU A 96 1.81 -3.21 10.42
N SER A 97 2.51 -3.21 9.30
CA SER A 97 2.23 -4.08 8.16
C SER A 97 2.74 -5.50 8.40
N LYS A 98 2.15 -6.48 7.73
CA LYS A 98 2.66 -7.86 7.68
C LYS A 98 3.94 -7.98 6.84
N GLU A 99 4.17 -7.02 5.92
CA GLU A 99 5.40 -6.94 5.17
C GLU A 99 6.52 -6.37 6.06
N ARG A 100 7.41 -7.25 6.47
CA ARG A 100 8.47 -6.89 7.43
C ARG A 100 9.43 -5.84 6.88
N ALA A 101 9.77 -5.91 5.59
CA ALA A 101 10.70 -4.97 4.96
C ALA A 101 10.14 -3.54 4.99
N SER A 102 8.86 -3.38 4.63
CA SER A 102 8.13 -2.12 4.73
C SER A 102 8.10 -1.60 6.16
N SER A 103 7.77 -2.47 7.13
CA SER A 103 7.70 -2.08 8.55
C SER A 103 9.04 -1.60 9.08
N HIS A 104 10.14 -2.27 8.75
CA HIS A 104 11.49 -1.85 9.14
C HIS A 104 11.88 -0.53 8.47
N HIS A 105 11.55 -0.37 7.19
CA HIS A 105 11.78 0.87 6.45
C HIS A 105 11.07 2.05 7.13
N ILE A 106 9.77 1.93 7.40
CA ILE A 106 8.98 2.98 8.03
C ILE A 106 9.50 3.31 9.44
N ILE A 107 9.89 2.31 10.25
CA ILE A 107 10.47 2.56 11.58
C ILE A 107 11.82 3.30 11.47
N ASN A 108 12.67 2.93 10.50
CA ASN A 108 13.94 3.62 10.25
C ASN A 108 13.70 5.09 9.87
N GLN A 109 12.77 5.34 8.95
CA GLN A 109 12.41 6.68 8.50
C GLN A 109 11.77 7.52 9.61
N ALA A 110 10.91 6.92 10.44
CA ALA A 110 10.35 7.60 11.60
C ALA A 110 11.44 8.16 12.54
N GLY A 111 12.56 7.41 12.71
CA GLY A 111 13.69 7.88 13.48
C GLY A 111 14.39 9.13 12.92
N GLN A 112 14.35 9.32 11.60
CA GLN A 112 14.90 10.51 10.92
C GLN A 112 13.92 11.70 10.92
N LEU A 113 12.62 11.41 10.87
CA LEU A 113 11.57 12.41 10.77
C LEU A 113 11.15 13.00 12.10
N LEU A 114 11.26 12.23 13.18
CA LEU A 114 10.91 12.67 14.52
C LEU A 114 11.89 13.70 15.05
N LYS A 115 11.37 14.72 15.71
CA LYS A 115 12.16 15.64 16.55
C LYS A 115 12.81 14.86 17.70
N PRO A 116 13.94 15.32 18.27
CA PRO A 116 14.46 14.80 19.52
C PRO A 116 13.35 14.80 20.60
N GLY A 117 13.11 13.65 21.23
CA GLY A 117 12.03 13.48 22.20
C GLY A 117 10.64 13.21 21.59
N GLY A 118 10.48 13.28 20.27
CA GLY A 118 9.28 12.90 19.56
C GLY A 118 8.93 11.42 19.71
N LYS A 119 7.74 11.02 19.33
CA LYS A 119 7.20 9.68 19.64
C LYS A 119 6.73 8.95 18.39
N LEU A 120 7.16 7.70 18.25
CA LEU A 120 6.57 6.72 17.33
C LEU A 120 5.50 5.91 18.07
N TRP A 121 4.25 6.01 17.61
CA TRP A 121 3.18 5.12 18.05
C TRP A 121 3.04 3.95 17.08
N LEU A 122 3.27 2.75 17.59
CA LEU A 122 3.06 1.50 16.85
C LEU A 122 1.84 0.78 17.39
N SER A 123 1.04 0.20 16.49
CA SER A 123 -0.03 -0.73 16.82
C SER A 123 -0.06 -1.91 15.85
N GLY A 124 -0.66 -3.01 16.27
CA GLY A 124 -0.79 -4.21 15.45
C GLY A 124 -1.26 -5.41 16.27
N GLU A 125 -1.48 -6.54 15.61
CA GLU A 125 -1.83 -7.78 16.26
C GLU A 125 -0.60 -8.62 16.65
N LYS A 126 -0.78 -9.56 17.59
CA LYS A 126 0.31 -10.43 18.05
C LYS A 126 0.92 -11.26 16.92
N ASN A 127 0.08 -11.80 16.04
CA ASN A 127 0.45 -12.64 14.89
C ASN A 127 1.15 -11.86 13.77
N GLU A 128 1.12 -10.51 13.81
CA GLU A 128 1.83 -9.62 12.88
C GLU A 128 3.23 -9.26 13.38
N GLY A 129 3.63 -9.73 14.55
CA GLY A 129 4.97 -9.49 15.10
C GLY A 129 5.12 -8.18 15.86
N ILE A 130 4.03 -7.51 16.28
CA ILE A 130 4.05 -6.19 16.94
C ILE A 130 5.02 -6.13 18.13
N LYS A 131 5.09 -7.18 18.98
CA LYS A 131 6.01 -7.19 20.14
C LYS A 131 7.47 -7.16 19.73
N THR A 132 7.81 -7.86 18.66
CA THR A 132 9.16 -7.88 18.10
C THR A 132 9.51 -6.53 17.51
N SER A 133 8.61 -5.94 16.74
CA SER A 133 8.81 -4.62 16.11
C SER A 133 8.92 -3.51 17.15
N VAL A 134 8.12 -3.54 18.23
CA VAL A 134 8.27 -2.61 19.36
C VAL A 134 9.65 -2.75 20.00
N LYS A 135 10.11 -3.99 20.29
CA LYS A 135 11.44 -4.21 20.86
C LYS A 135 12.57 -3.70 19.94
N GLN A 136 12.43 -3.90 18.63
CA GLN A 136 13.39 -3.43 17.63
C GLN A 136 13.41 -1.90 17.53
N ALA A 137 12.23 -1.27 17.49
CA ALA A 137 12.09 0.19 17.45
C ALA A 137 12.64 0.82 18.74
N CYS A 138 12.37 0.24 19.92
CA CYS A 138 12.93 0.68 21.18
C CYS A 138 14.49 0.61 21.18
N ALA A 139 15.05 -0.48 20.68
CA ALA A 139 16.49 -0.62 20.55
C ALA A 139 17.09 0.44 19.61
N LEU A 140 16.40 0.75 18.49
CA LEU A 140 16.83 1.77 17.53
C LEU A 140 16.71 3.19 18.10
N PHE A 141 15.68 3.49 18.90
CA PHE A 141 15.39 4.82 19.43
C PHE A 141 16.01 5.09 20.82
N GLY A 142 16.63 4.09 21.43
CA GLY A 142 17.20 4.18 22.76
C GLY A 142 16.17 4.16 23.90
N ASP A 143 14.95 3.70 23.63
CA ASP A 143 13.85 3.59 24.59
C ASP A 143 13.73 2.17 25.15
N ARG A 144 12.92 2.01 26.23
CA ARG A 144 12.66 0.74 26.94
C ARG A 144 11.17 0.43 27.09
N THR A 145 10.32 1.07 26.30
CA THR A 145 8.88 0.87 26.31
C THR A 145 8.51 -0.56 25.92
N ASN A 146 7.43 -1.08 26.50
CA ASN A 146 6.84 -2.36 26.15
C ASN A 146 5.48 -2.17 25.44
N ALA A 147 5.12 -3.14 24.59
CA ALA A 147 3.83 -3.15 23.96
C ALA A 147 2.70 -3.44 24.98
N GLU A 148 1.74 -2.54 25.07
CA GLU A 148 0.55 -2.67 25.91
C GLU A 148 -0.53 -3.47 25.17
N LYS A 149 -1.18 -4.39 25.89
CA LYS A 149 -2.24 -5.25 25.33
C LYS A 149 -3.60 -4.57 25.39
N HIS A 150 -4.31 -4.53 24.25
CA HIS A 150 -5.68 -4.04 24.10
C HIS A 150 -6.53 -5.10 23.39
N GLY A 151 -7.08 -6.05 24.13
CA GLY A 151 -7.80 -7.20 23.57
C GLY A 151 -6.88 -8.09 22.73
N VAL A 152 -7.11 -8.19 21.43
CA VAL A 152 -6.27 -8.94 20.46
C VAL A 152 -5.10 -8.10 19.93
N CYS A 153 -5.21 -6.78 20.01
CA CYS A 153 -4.22 -5.82 19.51
C CYS A 153 -3.23 -5.41 20.61
N TYR A 154 -2.13 -4.82 20.16
CA TYR A 154 -1.11 -4.21 21.01
C TYR A 154 -0.78 -2.82 20.47
N ARG A 155 -0.35 -1.94 21.37
CA ARG A 155 0.07 -0.58 21.08
C ARG A 155 1.30 -0.24 21.90
N ALA A 156 2.17 0.60 21.39
CA ALA A 156 3.30 1.16 22.13
C ALA A 156 3.54 2.61 21.71
N SER A 157 3.98 3.45 22.67
CA SER A 157 4.49 4.79 22.43
C SER A 157 5.98 4.79 22.71
N ILE A 158 6.78 4.89 21.66
CA ILE A 158 8.25 4.75 21.70
C ILE A 158 8.85 6.14 21.50
N GLN A 159 9.61 6.62 22.48
CA GLN A 159 10.24 7.94 22.43
C GLN A 159 11.59 7.88 21.72
N LEU A 160 11.85 8.84 20.82
CA LEU A 160 13.17 9.03 20.25
C LEU A 160 14.08 9.72 21.27
N ILE A 161 14.88 8.93 22.01
CA ILE A 161 15.82 9.40 23.00
C ILE A 161 17.21 9.57 22.36
N ASN A 162 17.66 8.52 21.66
CA ASN A 162 18.97 8.50 21.00
C ASN A 162 18.92 7.53 19.81
N LEU A 163 18.87 8.07 18.60
CA LEU A 163 18.83 7.26 17.37
C LEU A 163 20.15 6.50 17.20
N GLN A 164 20.06 5.19 17.18
CA GLN A 164 21.24 4.33 16.98
C GLN A 164 21.70 4.39 15.53
N PRO A 165 23.02 4.31 15.26
CA PRO A 165 23.58 4.46 13.92
C PRO A 165 23.25 3.28 12.98
N LYS A 166 22.93 2.09 13.53
CA LYS A 166 22.60 0.92 12.73
C LYS A 166 21.09 0.79 12.56
N PRO A 167 20.54 1.03 11.36
CA PRO A 167 19.12 0.87 11.10
C PRO A 167 18.69 -0.60 11.16
N LEU A 168 17.38 -0.82 11.23
CA LEU A 168 16.78 -2.14 11.04
C LEU A 168 17.01 -2.60 9.60
N ASP A 169 17.19 -3.91 9.40
CA ASP A 169 17.33 -4.50 8.07
C ASP A 169 15.99 -4.50 7.34
N ASP A 170 15.78 -3.50 6.50
CA ASP A 170 14.59 -3.31 5.67
C ASP A 170 14.71 -4.00 4.31
N LYS A 171 15.75 -4.81 4.11
CA LYS A 171 15.99 -5.52 2.83
C LYS A 171 16.04 -4.58 1.62
N GLN A 172 16.50 -3.34 1.82
CA GLN A 172 16.50 -2.29 0.78
C GLN A 172 15.08 -2.10 0.20
N TYR A 173 14.11 -1.89 1.07
CA TYR A 173 12.68 -1.82 0.71
C TYR A 173 12.40 -0.90 -0.47
N GLN A 174 13.02 0.29 -0.54
CA GLN A 174 12.81 1.25 -1.62
C GLN A 174 13.34 0.81 -2.98
N ALA A 175 14.25 -0.16 -3.02
CA ALA A 175 14.88 -0.54 -4.28
C ALA A 175 13.98 -1.45 -5.12
N ILE A 176 13.58 -0.96 -6.29
CA ILE A 176 13.04 -1.81 -7.37
C ILE A 176 14.21 -2.61 -7.94
N ARG A 177 14.07 -3.91 -7.98
CA ARG A 177 15.14 -4.84 -8.37
C ARG A 177 14.68 -5.79 -9.46
N LEU A 178 15.63 -6.24 -10.27
CA LEU A 178 15.39 -7.29 -11.25
C LEU A 178 15.13 -8.61 -10.51
N ILE A 179 14.05 -9.28 -10.86
CA ILE A 179 13.67 -10.60 -10.36
C ILE A 179 13.57 -11.58 -11.53
N GLU A 180 13.79 -12.84 -11.25
CA GLU A 180 13.61 -13.94 -12.19
C GLU A 180 12.56 -14.91 -11.63
N PRO A 181 11.25 -14.58 -11.75
CA PRO A 181 10.20 -15.32 -11.09
C PRO A 181 9.92 -16.70 -11.71
N GLY A 182 10.66 -17.08 -12.74
CA GLY A 182 10.54 -18.34 -13.46
C GLY A 182 10.21 -18.15 -14.94
N GLN A 183 10.11 -19.26 -15.67
CA GLN A 183 9.80 -19.33 -17.11
C GLN A 183 10.80 -18.56 -18.01
N GLY A 184 12.05 -18.38 -17.55
CA GLY A 184 13.09 -17.65 -18.28
C GLY A 184 12.78 -16.18 -18.51
N ARG A 185 12.03 -15.56 -17.63
CA ARG A 185 11.60 -14.15 -17.71
C ARG A 185 12.12 -13.35 -16.54
N SER A 186 12.43 -12.10 -16.80
CA SER A 186 12.90 -11.14 -15.81
C SER A 186 11.95 -9.95 -15.77
N PHE A 187 11.68 -9.45 -14.56
CA PHE A 187 10.86 -8.27 -14.32
C PHE A 187 11.50 -7.42 -13.23
N PHE A 188 11.19 -6.14 -13.24
CA PHE A 188 11.46 -5.25 -12.12
C PHE A 188 10.31 -5.35 -11.11
N SER A 189 10.65 -5.59 -9.84
CA SER A 189 9.67 -5.69 -8.75
C SER A 189 10.32 -5.40 -7.41
N LYS A 190 9.51 -5.35 -6.35
CA LYS A 190 9.98 -5.09 -4.98
C LYS A 190 9.01 -5.63 -3.93
N PRO A 191 9.44 -5.83 -2.66
CA PRO A 191 8.53 -6.07 -1.54
C PRO A 191 7.46 -4.98 -1.44
N GLY A 192 6.25 -5.35 -1.02
CA GLY A 192 5.08 -4.48 -0.95
C GLY A 192 4.10 -4.68 -2.12
N ILE A 193 4.51 -5.38 -3.19
CA ILE A 193 3.65 -5.81 -4.29
C ILE A 193 3.21 -7.25 -4.05
N PHE A 194 1.95 -7.56 -4.28
CA PHE A 194 1.47 -8.95 -4.17
C PHE A 194 2.25 -9.88 -5.13
N GLY A 195 2.82 -10.95 -4.56
CA GLY A 195 3.60 -11.91 -5.37
C GLY A 195 4.85 -11.31 -6.01
N TRP A 196 5.48 -10.32 -5.39
CA TRP A 196 6.57 -9.51 -5.94
C TRP A 196 7.77 -10.31 -6.47
N ASP A 197 8.03 -11.52 -5.94
CA ASP A 197 9.20 -12.37 -6.27
C ASP A 197 8.85 -13.62 -7.07
N LYS A 198 7.60 -13.75 -7.52
CA LYS A 198 7.11 -14.93 -8.25
C LYS A 198 5.99 -14.57 -9.23
N ILE A 199 5.77 -15.44 -10.22
CA ILE A 199 4.56 -15.37 -11.05
C ILE A 199 3.41 -15.99 -10.26
N ASP A 200 2.32 -15.22 -10.07
CA ASP A 200 1.11 -15.74 -9.46
C ASP A 200 0.46 -16.82 -10.34
N ARG A 201 -0.08 -17.87 -9.71
CA ARG A 201 -0.67 -19.01 -10.44
C ARG A 201 -1.88 -18.62 -11.28
N GLY A 202 -2.71 -17.69 -10.79
CA GLY A 202 -3.87 -17.18 -11.54
C GLY A 202 -3.43 -16.41 -12.77
N SER A 203 -2.45 -15.53 -12.64
CA SER A 203 -1.85 -14.78 -13.75
C SER A 203 -1.17 -15.71 -14.76
N ALA A 204 -0.43 -16.73 -14.30
CA ALA A 204 0.18 -17.73 -15.17
C ALA A 204 -0.87 -18.50 -15.99
N PHE A 205 -1.98 -18.88 -15.35
CA PHE A 205 -3.08 -19.56 -16.01
C PHE A 205 -3.76 -18.68 -17.06
N LEU A 206 -4.00 -17.40 -16.78
CA LEU A 206 -4.53 -16.46 -17.79
C LEU A 206 -3.62 -16.37 -19.01
N VAL A 207 -2.31 -16.28 -18.80
CA VAL A 207 -1.32 -16.18 -19.88
C VAL A 207 -1.26 -17.45 -20.73
N GLU A 208 -1.46 -18.63 -20.15
CA GLU A 208 -1.51 -19.90 -20.90
C GLU A 208 -2.62 -19.89 -21.97
N TYR A 209 -3.77 -19.27 -21.67
CA TYR A 209 -4.91 -19.19 -22.59
C TYR A 209 -4.95 -17.92 -23.44
N LEU A 210 -4.11 -16.94 -23.15
CA LEU A 210 -4.12 -15.65 -23.83
C LEU A 210 -3.90 -15.76 -25.36
N PRO A 211 -2.99 -16.59 -25.91
CA PRO A 211 -2.84 -16.75 -27.35
C PRO A 211 -4.12 -17.25 -28.04
N GLN A 212 -4.81 -18.22 -27.41
CA GLN A 212 -6.05 -18.77 -27.95
C GLN A 212 -7.19 -17.75 -27.89
N PHE A 213 -7.21 -16.90 -26.84
CA PHE A 213 -8.18 -15.83 -26.69
C PHE A 213 -7.97 -14.76 -27.77
N VAL A 214 -6.74 -14.28 -27.95
CA VAL A 214 -6.37 -13.28 -28.98
C VAL A 214 -6.69 -13.78 -30.38
N ALA A 215 -6.44 -15.06 -30.68
CA ALA A 215 -6.73 -15.67 -31.98
C ALA A 215 -8.24 -15.68 -32.36
N ARG A 216 -9.16 -15.41 -31.41
CA ARG A 216 -10.60 -15.33 -31.70
C ARG A 216 -11.04 -13.98 -32.25
N PHE A 217 -10.21 -12.96 -32.18
CA PHE A 217 -10.52 -11.65 -32.73
C PHE A 217 -10.41 -11.70 -34.27
N ALA A 218 -11.36 -11.07 -34.96
CA ALA A 218 -11.35 -10.97 -36.42
C ALA A 218 -10.18 -10.12 -36.94
N LYS A 219 -9.65 -9.23 -36.11
CA LYS A 219 -8.46 -8.41 -36.37
C LYS A 219 -7.59 -8.44 -35.10
N GLN A 220 -6.28 -8.28 -35.27
CA GLN A 220 -5.35 -8.18 -34.17
C GLN A 220 -5.80 -7.07 -33.19
N PRO A 221 -6.07 -7.38 -31.91
CA PRO A 221 -6.35 -6.35 -30.91
C PRO A 221 -5.17 -5.42 -30.74
N GLN A 222 -5.42 -4.14 -30.58
CA GLN A 222 -4.40 -3.10 -30.49
C GLN A 222 -4.22 -2.58 -29.09
N SER A 223 -5.29 -2.56 -28.29
CA SER A 223 -5.32 -1.96 -26.96
C SER A 223 -5.64 -2.98 -25.86
N LEU A 224 -4.94 -2.85 -24.73
CA LEU A 224 -5.10 -3.71 -23.56
C LEU A 224 -5.14 -2.88 -22.28
N LEU A 225 -6.07 -3.21 -21.39
CA LEU A 225 -6.09 -2.77 -20.00
C LEU A 225 -5.65 -3.93 -19.09
N ASP A 226 -4.58 -3.72 -18.30
CA ASP A 226 -4.17 -4.56 -17.17
C ASP A 226 -4.76 -3.97 -15.89
N LEU A 227 -5.84 -4.56 -15.40
CA LEU A 227 -6.63 -4.05 -14.27
C LEU A 227 -6.22 -4.75 -12.96
N GLY A 228 -5.56 -4.00 -12.08
CA GLY A 228 -4.87 -4.54 -10.90
C GLY A 228 -3.52 -5.14 -11.31
N CYS A 229 -2.71 -4.33 -11.97
CA CYS A 229 -1.56 -4.79 -12.76
C CYS A 229 -0.40 -5.38 -11.93
N GLY A 230 -0.31 -5.07 -10.62
CA GLY A 230 0.87 -5.42 -9.84
C GLY A 230 2.15 -4.91 -10.52
N TYR A 231 3.16 -5.75 -10.67
CA TYR A 231 4.38 -5.36 -11.39
C TYR A 231 4.27 -5.44 -12.93
N GLY A 232 3.05 -5.67 -13.48
CA GLY A 232 2.79 -5.60 -14.91
C GLY A 232 3.04 -6.89 -15.69
N TYR A 233 2.98 -8.05 -15.03
CA TYR A 233 3.17 -9.34 -15.70
C TYR A 233 2.18 -9.54 -16.85
N LEU A 234 0.88 -9.31 -16.64
CA LEU A 234 -0.15 -9.49 -17.66
C LEU A 234 -0.01 -8.48 -18.81
N ALA A 235 0.32 -7.22 -18.53
CA ALA A 235 0.58 -6.21 -19.55
C ALA A 235 1.75 -6.61 -20.47
N CYS A 236 2.88 -7.06 -19.89
CA CYS A 236 4.03 -7.52 -20.65
C CYS A 236 3.70 -8.77 -21.50
N GLU A 237 2.87 -9.67 -21.00
CA GLU A 237 2.43 -10.83 -21.77
C GLU A 237 1.46 -10.45 -22.90
N GLY A 238 0.61 -9.45 -22.69
CA GLY A 238 -0.24 -8.88 -23.73
C GLY A 238 0.59 -8.30 -24.89
N TYR A 239 1.66 -7.57 -24.58
CA TYR A 239 2.60 -7.09 -25.60
C TYR A 239 3.17 -8.25 -26.43
N ARG A 240 3.53 -9.37 -25.82
CA ARG A 240 4.03 -10.56 -26.52
C ARG A 240 3.02 -11.20 -27.47
N GLN A 241 1.74 -10.90 -27.31
CA GLN A 241 0.69 -11.26 -28.25
C GLN A 241 0.51 -10.21 -29.36
N GLY A 242 1.36 -9.20 -29.45
CA GLY A 242 1.32 -8.16 -30.48
C GLY A 242 0.39 -6.99 -30.16
N ILE A 243 -0.04 -6.83 -28.92
CA ILE A 243 -0.83 -5.68 -28.48
C ILE A 243 0.13 -4.57 -28.07
N THR A 244 0.04 -3.40 -28.70
CA THR A 244 1.06 -2.35 -28.57
C THR A 244 0.60 -1.10 -27.82
N GLN A 245 -0.70 -0.97 -27.50
CA GLN A 245 -1.25 0.10 -26.66
C GLN A 245 -1.65 -0.50 -25.31
N LEU A 246 -0.89 -0.19 -24.27
CA LEU A 246 -1.04 -0.80 -22.96
C LEU A 246 -1.44 0.25 -21.92
N THR A 247 -2.51 0.01 -21.20
CA THR A 247 -2.85 0.78 -20.00
C THR A 247 -2.78 -0.16 -18.80
N ALA A 248 -2.04 0.24 -17.78
CA ALA A 248 -1.91 -0.51 -16.53
C ALA A 248 -2.43 0.33 -15.37
N THR A 249 -3.21 -0.26 -14.49
CA THR A 249 -3.75 0.46 -13.32
C THR A 249 -3.67 -0.38 -12.06
N ASP A 250 -3.30 0.27 -10.96
CA ASP A 250 -3.27 -0.33 -9.62
C ASP A 250 -3.57 0.73 -8.57
N ASN A 251 -3.97 0.29 -7.40
CA ASN A 251 -4.17 1.13 -6.21
C ASN A 251 -2.87 1.29 -5.39
N ASN A 252 -1.88 0.44 -5.61
CA ASN A 252 -0.63 0.39 -4.84
C ASN A 252 0.50 1.14 -5.57
N ALA A 253 1.09 2.15 -4.94
CA ALA A 253 2.18 2.94 -5.50
C ALA A 253 3.39 2.08 -5.90
N ALA A 254 3.79 1.09 -5.08
CA ALA A 254 4.88 0.17 -5.42
C ALA A 254 4.61 -0.60 -6.73
N ALA A 255 3.36 -0.99 -6.97
CA ALA A 255 2.95 -1.66 -8.19
C ALA A 255 3.07 -0.73 -9.41
N LEU A 256 2.61 0.52 -9.27
CA LEU A 256 2.71 1.52 -10.34
C LEU A 256 4.17 1.82 -10.70
N ASP A 257 5.05 1.98 -9.71
CA ASP A 257 6.48 2.20 -9.94
C ASP A 257 7.13 1.01 -10.66
N ALA A 258 6.74 -0.21 -10.29
CA ALA A 258 7.29 -1.42 -10.89
C ALA A 258 6.79 -1.65 -12.32
N VAL A 259 5.49 -1.47 -12.60
CA VAL A 259 4.94 -1.63 -13.95
C VAL A 259 5.47 -0.56 -14.89
N GLU A 260 5.58 0.70 -14.43
CA GLU A 260 6.22 1.79 -15.19
C GLU A 260 7.64 1.40 -15.61
N LYS A 261 8.42 0.88 -14.65
CA LYS A 261 9.78 0.41 -14.92
C LYS A 261 9.81 -0.73 -15.91
N ASN A 262 8.89 -1.68 -15.85
CA ASN A 262 8.84 -2.82 -16.76
C ASN A 262 8.41 -2.40 -18.17
N LEU A 263 7.37 -1.57 -18.28
CA LEU A 263 6.88 -1.11 -19.59
C LEU A 263 7.88 -0.18 -20.29
N SER A 264 8.59 0.66 -19.54
CA SER A 264 9.63 1.54 -20.09
C SER A 264 10.82 0.79 -20.73
N GLN A 265 10.99 -0.51 -20.46
CA GLN A 265 12.03 -1.34 -21.10
C GLN A 265 11.60 -1.93 -22.45
N ILE A 266 10.32 -1.77 -22.83
CA ILE A 266 9.76 -2.36 -24.04
C ILE A 266 9.80 -1.32 -25.17
N GLU A 267 10.45 -1.65 -26.26
CA GLU A 267 10.52 -0.78 -27.43
C GLU A 267 9.21 -0.84 -28.25
N ASN A 268 8.88 0.26 -28.91
CA ASN A 268 7.77 0.35 -29.87
C ASN A 268 6.38 0.06 -29.25
N ILE A 269 6.16 0.46 -28.00
CA ILE A 269 4.84 0.46 -27.37
C ILE A 269 4.38 1.87 -27.05
N GLN A 270 3.07 2.03 -26.96
CA GLN A 270 2.42 3.16 -26.28
C GLN A 270 1.88 2.63 -24.95
N TYR A 271 2.25 3.26 -23.85
CA TYR A 271 1.73 2.84 -22.56
C TYR A 271 1.33 4.02 -21.67
N GLU A 272 0.42 3.74 -20.78
CA GLU A 272 -0.03 4.65 -19.73
C GLU A 272 -0.14 3.86 -18.42
N VAL A 273 0.36 4.44 -17.33
CA VAL A 273 0.22 3.89 -15.97
C VAL A 273 -0.66 4.83 -15.16
N VAL A 274 -1.79 4.33 -14.68
CA VAL A 274 -2.83 5.11 -14.03
C VAL A 274 -3.04 4.63 -12.60
N ALA A 275 -2.83 5.51 -11.62
CA ALA A 275 -3.22 5.23 -10.25
C ALA A 275 -4.76 5.19 -10.14
N GLY A 276 -5.34 4.11 -9.62
CA GLY A 276 -6.78 3.99 -9.51
C GLY A 276 -7.23 2.82 -8.66
N ASP A 277 -8.37 2.97 -8.00
CA ASP A 277 -8.96 1.92 -7.21
C ASP A 277 -9.93 1.09 -8.07
N ALA A 278 -9.47 -0.11 -8.44
CA ALA A 278 -10.16 -0.99 -9.39
C ALA A 278 -10.47 -0.28 -10.73
N GLY A 279 -9.56 0.56 -11.23
CA GLY A 279 -9.67 1.21 -12.53
C GLY A 279 -10.60 2.42 -12.59
N ASP A 280 -11.02 2.98 -11.46
CA ASP A 280 -11.96 4.12 -11.39
C ASP A 280 -11.44 5.44 -11.99
N GLN A 281 -10.15 5.51 -12.31
CA GLN A 281 -9.51 6.65 -12.99
C GLN A 281 -9.18 6.37 -14.46
N VAL A 282 -9.40 5.14 -14.93
CA VAL A 282 -9.16 4.75 -16.31
C VAL A 282 -10.33 5.19 -17.18
N ASN A 283 -10.04 5.86 -18.30
CA ASN A 283 -11.03 6.28 -19.26
C ASN A 283 -10.81 5.59 -20.60
N GLY A 284 -11.90 5.36 -21.35
CA GLY A 284 -11.83 4.79 -22.70
C GLY A 284 -12.35 3.36 -22.78
N ARG A 285 -12.08 2.74 -23.93
CA ARG A 285 -12.43 1.34 -24.21
C ARG A 285 -11.21 0.63 -24.75
N PHE A 286 -11.09 -0.63 -24.41
CA PHE A 286 -9.96 -1.47 -24.76
C PHE A 286 -10.44 -2.71 -25.51
N ASP A 287 -9.63 -3.19 -26.46
CA ASP A 287 -9.94 -4.42 -27.17
C ASP A 287 -9.83 -5.64 -26.26
N VAL A 288 -8.88 -5.60 -25.31
CA VAL A 288 -8.62 -6.66 -24.33
C VAL A 288 -8.55 -6.07 -22.94
N LEU A 289 -9.20 -6.73 -21.98
CA LEU A 289 -9.01 -6.47 -20.55
C LEU A 289 -8.48 -7.74 -19.91
N LEU A 290 -7.35 -7.62 -19.22
CA LEU A 290 -6.78 -8.65 -18.37
C LEU A 290 -6.92 -8.23 -16.91
N CYS A 291 -7.34 -9.17 -16.08
CA CYS A 291 -7.52 -8.94 -14.65
C CYS A 291 -7.31 -10.23 -13.88
N ASN A 292 -6.42 -10.19 -12.91
CA ASN A 292 -6.32 -11.21 -11.87
C ASN A 292 -6.63 -10.52 -10.52
N PRO A 293 -7.91 -10.36 -10.17
CA PRO A 293 -8.30 -9.54 -9.03
C PRO A 293 -7.82 -10.15 -7.72
N PRO A 294 -7.50 -9.34 -6.71
CA PRO A 294 -7.17 -9.85 -5.40
C PRO A 294 -8.40 -10.53 -4.78
N PHE A 295 -8.26 -11.81 -4.41
CA PHE A 295 -9.32 -12.59 -3.76
C PHE A 295 -9.34 -12.40 -2.24
N HIS A 296 -8.34 -11.70 -1.68
CA HIS A 296 -8.19 -11.50 -0.24
C HIS A 296 -7.83 -10.04 0.06
N GLN A 297 -8.61 -9.39 0.93
CA GLN A 297 -8.14 -8.26 1.69
C GLN A 297 -7.71 -8.76 3.07
N GLY A 298 -6.42 -8.74 3.32
CA GLY A 298 -5.86 -9.34 4.53
C GLY A 298 -6.07 -10.86 4.59
N PHE A 299 -6.83 -11.38 5.57
CA PHE A 299 -7.13 -12.81 5.72
C PHE A 299 -8.57 -13.19 5.34
N SER A 300 -9.40 -12.23 4.92
CA SER A 300 -10.80 -12.49 4.52
C SER A 300 -10.93 -12.53 3.00
N VAL A 301 -11.76 -13.43 2.50
CA VAL A 301 -12.21 -13.42 1.09
C VAL A 301 -13.24 -12.31 0.99
N ASP A 302 -12.91 -11.25 0.25
CA ASP A 302 -13.83 -10.14 0.03
C ASP A 302 -14.49 -10.25 -1.36
N GLY A 303 -15.70 -10.81 -1.37
CA GLY A 303 -16.51 -10.90 -2.60
C GLY A 303 -16.92 -9.52 -3.16
N THR A 304 -16.88 -8.46 -2.34
CA THR A 304 -17.24 -7.10 -2.79
C THR A 304 -16.14 -6.51 -3.66
N LEU A 305 -14.87 -6.80 -3.37
CA LEU A 305 -13.75 -6.34 -4.17
C LEU A 305 -13.76 -6.93 -5.58
N GLY A 306 -14.00 -8.24 -5.72
CA GLY A 306 -14.20 -8.89 -7.02
C GLY A 306 -15.32 -8.26 -7.84
N ASN A 307 -16.44 -7.92 -7.20
CA ASN A 307 -17.56 -7.23 -7.86
C ASN A 307 -17.19 -5.81 -8.32
N LYS A 308 -16.35 -5.11 -7.57
CA LYS A 308 -15.85 -3.78 -7.97
C LYS A 308 -15.03 -3.86 -9.25
N PHE A 309 -14.07 -4.79 -9.33
CA PHE A 309 -13.30 -5.03 -10.56
C PHE A 309 -14.17 -5.41 -11.75
N LEU A 310 -15.15 -6.31 -11.56
CA LEU A 310 -16.09 -6.70 -12.62
C LEU A 310 -16.99 -5.54 -13.08
N SER A 311 -17.33 -4.63 -12.19
CA SER A 311 -18.16 -3.46 -12.52
C SER A 311 -17.38 -2.43 -13.35
N SER A 312 -16.09 -2.27 -13.05
CA SER A 312 -15.20 -1.39 -13.82
C SER A 312 -14.83 -1.96 -15.19
N ALA A 313 -14.94 -3.28 -15.36
CA ALA A 313 -14.65 -3.98 -16.62
C ALA A 313 -15.79 -3.89 -17.66
N LYS A 314 -16.92 -3.24 -17.36
CA LYS A 314 -18.08 -3.05 -18.26
C LYS A 314 -17.99 -1.75 -19.04
#